data_be98f38914e62b247a508757f76f964e
#
_entry.id   be98f38914e62b247a508757f76f964e
#
_cell.length_a   1.000
_cell.length_b   1.000
_cell.length_c   1.000
_cell.angle_alpha   90.00
_cell.angle_beta   90.00
_cell.angle_gamma   90.00
#
_symmetry.space_group_name_H-M   'P 1'
#
loop_
_entity.id
_entity.type
_entity.pdbx_description
1 polymer ?
#
loop_
_entity_poly.entity_id
_entity_poly.type
_entity_poly.pdbx_seq_one_letter_code
_entity_poly.pdbx_strand_id
1 'polypeptide(L)'
;MSDPLGMNGDFFSSTREPDRNDRLIPMINIVFLLLTFFLIAGTFHAAEVLDIEPPEATTEGEVAQEGPVVLISRDGAMALADERLQPAAIVARLKELVKDEAAQVRIKADRATPARVVLPLLKELTDAGITKVQLIAVRRSRS
;
A
#
# COMPACT_ATOMS: atom_id res chain seq x y z
N MET A 1 -80.57 -6.54 -11.90
CA MET A 1 -79.92 -7.82 -12.02
C MET A 1 -78.47 -7.68 -11.57
N SER A 2 -78.21 -8.12 -10.37
CA SER A 2 -76.90 -8.06 -9.80
C SER A 2 -75.94 -8.97 -10.58
N ASP A 3 -74.87 -8.46 -11.03
CA ASP A 3 -73.81 -9.21 -11.69
C ASP A 3 -73.29 -10.26 -10.70
N PRO A 4 -73.50 -11.56 -10.95
CA PRO A 4 -73.13 -12.61 -10.01
C PRO A 4 -71.62 -12.83 -9.95
N LEU A 5 -70.87 -12.15 -10.79
CA LEU A 5 -69.44 -12.33 -10.88
C LEU A 5 -68.68 -11.17 -10.33
N GLY A 6 -69.13 -10.51 -9.26
CA GLY A 6 -68.42 -9.43 -8.59
C GLY A 6 -66.89 -9.41 -8.76
N MET A 7 -66.47 -9.70 -9.93
CA MET A 7 -65.10 -9.60 -10.35
C MET A 7 -64.80 -8.13 -10.66
N ASN A 8 -64.87 -7.36 -9.63
CA ASN A 8 -64.23 -6.05 -9.68
C ASN A 8 -62.76 -6.26 -9.87
N GLY A 9 -62.29 -5.75 -10.98
CA GLY A 9 -60.90 -5.90 -11.39
C GLY A 9 -59.91 -5.19 -10.48
N ASP A 10 -60.10 -5.29 -9.20
CA ASP A 10 -59.18 -4.71 -8.23
C ASP A 10 -57.95 -5.55 -7.98
N PHE A 11 -57.84 -6.66 -8.72
CA PHE A 11 -56.65 -7.52 -8.61
C PHE A 11 -55.39 -6.92 -9.23
N PHE A 12 -55.51 -5.85 -9.99
CA PHE A 12 -54.36 -5.28 -10.71
C PHE A 12 -53.92 -3.89 -10.20
N SER A 13 -54.60 -3.38 -9.17
CA SER A 13 -54.29 -2.03 -8.68
C SER A 13 -53.33 -2.00 -7.50
N SER A 14 -52.72 -3.10 -7.14
CA SER A 14 -51.57 -3.01 -6.22
C SER A 14 -50.29 -2.66 -6.98
N THR A 15 -50.32 -1.51 -7.62
CA THR A 15 -49.07 -0.82 -7.91
C THR A 15 -48.50 -0.41 -6.57
N ARG A 16 -47.74 -1.30 -6.00
CA ARG A 16 -46.91 -1.03 -4.84
C ARG A 16 -46.02 0.14 -5.23
N GLU A 17 -46.32 1.32 -4.73
CA GLU A 17 -45.39 2.42 -4.85
C GLU A 17 -44.06 1.93 -4.28
N PRO A 18 -42.97 2.01 -5.04
CA PRO A 18 -41.67 1.62 -4.50
C PRO A 18 -41.40 2.53 -3.30
N ASP A 19 -41.35 1.93 -2.13
CA ASP A 19 -40.96 2.62 -0.93
C ASP A 19 -39.66 3.39 -1.21
N ARG A 20 -39.56 4.61 -0.71
CA ARG A 20 -38.33 5.42 -0.84
C ARG A 20 -37.11 4.65 -0.37
N ASN A 21 -37.30 3.72 0.54
CA ASN A 21 -36.25 2.85 1.05
C ASN A 21 -35.75 1.86 -0.03
N ASP A 22 -36.62 1.39 -0.93
CA ASP A 22 -36.22 0.49 -2.01
C ASP A 22 -35.29 1.14 -3.03
N ARG A 23 -35.32 2.47 -3.14
CA ARG A 23 -34.42 3.23 -4.00
C ARG A 23 -33.05 3.48 -3.37
N LEU A 24 -32.97 3.41 -2.05
CA LEU A 24 -31.72 3.60 -1.34
C LEU A 24 -30.78 2.40 -1.42
N ILE A 25 -31.36 1.20 -1.53
CA ILE A 25 -30.56 -0.04 -1.58
C ILE A 25 -29.60 -0.07 -2.77
N PRO A 26 -30.01 0.23 -4.03
CA PRO A 26 -29.06 0.30 -5.13
C PRO A 26 -28.00 1.40 -4.97
N MET A 27 -28.37 2.52 -4.37
CA MET A 27 -27.44 3.60 -4.10
C MET A 27 -26.38 3.20 -3.08
N ILE A 28 -26.79 2.51 -2.02
CA ILE A 28 -25.87 1.97 -1.02
C ILE A 28 -24.89 0.98 -1.66
N ASN A 29 -25.39 0.12 -2.55
CA ASN A 29 -24.55 -0.82 -3.28
C ASN A 29 -23.49 -0.12 -4.14
N ILE A 30 -23.86 0.93 -4.86
CA ILE A 30 -22.93 1.74 -5.67
C ILE A 30 -21.86 2.39 -4.78
N VAL A 31 -22.26 3.01 -3.68
CA VAL A 31 -21.33 3.63 -2.73
C VAL A 31 -20.40 2.60 -2.12
N PHE A 32 -20.93 1.44 -1.74
CA PHE A 32 -20.13 0.34 -1.19
C PHE A 32 -19.10 -0.17 -2.20
N LEU A 33 -19.49 -0.34 -3.46
CA LEU A 33 -18.57 -0.76 -4.52
C LEU A 33 -17.49 0.28 -4.79
N LEU A 34 -17.84 1.58 -4.77
CA LEU A 34 -16.88 2.66 -4.90
C LEU A 34 -15.87 2.66 -3.74
N LEU A 35 -16.35 2.51 -2.51
CA LEU A 35 -15.48 2.43 -1.33
C LEU A 35 -14.54 1.23 -1.41
N THR A 36 -15.06 0.07 -1.80
CA THR A 36 -14.26 -1.14 -1.98
C THR A 36 -13.24 -0.96 -3.09
N PHE A 37 -13.63 -0.33 -4.19
CA PHE A 37 -12.73 -0.01 -5.31
C PHE A 37 -11.59 0.90 -4.85
N PHE A 38 -11.88 1.99 -4.14
CA PHE A 38 -10.87 2.89 -3.62
C PHE A 38 -9.98 2.22 -2.57
N LEU A 39 -10.53 1.35 -1.76
CA LEU A 39 -9.74 0.59 -0.79
C LEU A 39 -8.72 -0.30 -1.49
N ILE A 40 -9.14 -1.03 -2.52
CA ILE A 40 -8.25 -1.88 -3.30
C ILE A 40 -7.26 -1.06 -4.13
N ALA A 41 -7.73 -0.03 -4.83
CA ALA A 41 -6.87 0.85 -5.63
C ALA A 41 -5.82 1.56 -4.77
N GLY A 42 -6.18 1.94 -3.53
CA GLY A 42 -5.24 2.54 -2.58
C GLY A 42 -4.11 1.62 -2.17
N THR A 43 -4.34 0.31 -2.13
CA THR A 43 -3.28 -0.65 -1.81
C THR A 43 -2.29 -0.87 -2.95
N PHE A 44 -2.71 -0.65 -4.19
CA PHE A 44 -1.80 -0.76 -5.34
C PHE A 44 -0.82 0.41 -5.45
N HIS A 45 -1.17 1.58 -4.95
CA HIS A 45 -0.27 2.73 -4.98
C HIS A 45 0.98 2.56 -4.11
N ALA A 46 0.90 1.78 -3.05
CA ALA A 46 2.05 1.47 -2.21
C ALA A 46 3.10 0.60 -2.94
N ALA A 47 2.68 -0.23 -3.90
CA ALA A 47 3.57 -1.10 -4.65
C ALA A 47 4.25 -0.39 -5.84
N GLU A 48 3.66 0.70 -6.34
CA GLU A 48 4.19 1.45 -7.49
C GLU A 48 5.19 2.54 -7.12
N VAL A 49 5.36 2.84 -5.82
CA VAL A 49 6.29 3.88 -5.39
C VAL A 49 7.72 3.56 -5.81
N LEU A 50 8.07 2.30 -5.77
CA LEU A 50 9.32 1.78 -6.34
C LEU A 50 9.07 0.38 -6.87
N ASP A 51 9.41 0.16 -8.12
CA ASP A 51 9.34 -1.14 -8.80
C ASP A 51 10.44 -2.09 -8.25
N ILE A 52 10.27 -2.45 -6.98
CA ILE A 52 11.14 -3.37 -6.27
C ILE A 52 10.28 -4.53 -5.81
N GLU A 53 10.47 -5.67 -6.43
CA GLU A 53 9.87 -6.90 -5.92
C GLU A 53 10.46 -7.22 -4.55
N PRO A 54 9.62 -7.45 -3.54
CA PRO A 54 10.12 -7.99 -2.29
C PRO A 54 10.78 -9.35 -2.60
N PRO A 55 11.98 -9.60 -2.10
CA PRO A 55 12.58 -10.92 -2.27
C PRO A 55 11.64 -11.95 -1.64
N GLU A 56 11.27 -12.95 -2.43
CA GLU A 56 10.70 -14.15 -1.84
C GLU A 56 11.79 -14.70 -0.90
N ALA A 57 11.59 -14.48 0.39
CA ALA A 57 12.48 -14.98 1.40
C ALA A 57 12.33 -16.49 1.48
N THR A 58 13.10 -17.20 0.67
CA THR A 58 13.42 -18.59 0.90
C THR A 58 14.74 -18.64 1.66
N THR A 59 14.71 -18.20 2.88
CA THR A 59 15.81 -18.52 3.80
C THR A 59 15.21 -18.72 5.18
N GLU A 60 15.05 -19.96 5.51
CA GLU A 60 14.85 -20.41 6.87
C GLU A 60 15.95 -19.80 7.75
N GLY A 61 15.57 -18.93 8.69
CA GLY A 61 16.47 -18.43 9.71
C GLY A 61 16.61 -16.94 9.88
N GLU A 62 16.02 -16.09 9.03
CA GLU A 62 15.95 -14.67 9.33
C GLU A 62 14.82 -14.41 10.32
N VAL A 63 15.21 -14.30 11.56
CA VAL A 63 14.42 -13.64 12.59
C VAL A 63 14.00 -12.31 12.01
N ALA A 64 12.70 -12.02 11.97
CA ALA A 64 12.17 -10.74 11.53
C ALA A 64 12.84 -9.65 12.37
N GLN A 65 13.88 -9.04 11.79
CA GLN A 65 14.55 -7.92 12.44
C GLN A 65 13.65 -6.71 12.24
N GLU A 66 13.02 -6.30 13.33
CA GLU A 66 12.19 -5.12 13.37
C GLU A 66 13.07 -3.88 13.15
N GLY A 67 12.80 -3.14 12.11
CA GLY A 67 13.49 -1.90 11.84
C GLY A 67 12.99 -1.26 10.55
N PRO A 68 13.21 0.05 10.40
CA PRO A 68 12.80 0.76 9.20
C PRO A 68 13.52 0.22 7.96
N VAL A 69 12.79 0.19 6.85
CA VAL A 69 13.30 -0.29 5.56
C VAL A 69 13.32 0.85 4.57
N VAL A 70 14.50 1.14 4.04
CA VAL A 70 14.69 2.09 2.94
C VAL A 70 14.75 1.32 1.64
N LEU A 71 13.96 1.71 0.67
CA LEU A 71 13.96 1.14 -0.67
C LEU A 71 14.72 2.06 -1.62
N ILE A 72 15.60 1.52 -2.42
CA ILE A 72 16.33 2.26 -3.45
C ILE A 72 16.11 1.57 -4.80
N SER A 73 15.51 2.30 -5.72
CA SER A 73 15.27 1.79 -7.07
C SER A 73 16.53 1.91 -7.94
N ARG A 74 16.49 1.22 -9.07
CA ARG A 74 17.54 1.27 -10.09
C ARG A 74 17.85 2.69 -10.56
N ASP A 75 16.84 3.55 -10.63
CA ASP A 75 16.97 4.95 -11.07
C ASP A 75 17.51 5.88 -9.98
N GLY A 76 17.73 5.36 -8.78
CA GLY A 76 18.20 6.13 -7.64
C GLY A 76 17.08 6.77 -6.80
N ALA A 77 15.83 6.50 -7.13
CA ALA A 77 14.72 6.94 -6.30
C ALA A 77 14.70 6.19 -4.97
N MET A 78 14.42 6.89 -3.89
CA MET A 78 14.40 6.36 -2.54
C MET A 78 13.03 6.49 -1.91
N ALA A 79 12.63 5.50 -1.12
CA ALA A 79 11.39 5.50 -0.37
C ALA A 79 11.59 4.93 1.03
N LEU A 80 10.85 5.49 1.97
CA LEU A 80 10.78 5.04 3.36
C LEU A 80 9.32 4.92 3.75
N ALA A 81 8.91 3.77 4.26
CA ALA A 81 7.52 3.51 4.65
C ALA A 81 6.50 3.89 3.54
N ASP A 82 6.77 3.45 2.32
CA ASP A 82 5.95 3.68 1.12
C ASP A 82 5.84 5.15 0.68
N GLU A 83 6.63 6.03 1.26
CA GLU A 83 6.70 7.43 0.87
C GLU A 83 8.02 7.71 0.14
N ARG A 84 7.93 8.26 -1.07
CA ARG A 84 9.10 8.66 -1.83
C ARG A 84 9.70 9.93 -1.24
N LEU A 85 10.96 9.86 -0.81
CA LEU A 85 11.65 10.95 -0.14
C LEU A 85 13.02 11.19 -0.76
N GLN A 86 13.50 12.42 -0.62
CA GLN A 86 14.88 12.77 -0.91
C GLN A 86 15.83 12.19 0.16
N PRO A 87 17.11 11.93 -0.16
CA PRO A 87 18.06 11.34 0.78
C PRO A 87 18.15 12.07 2.12
N ALA A 88 18.19 13.40 2.11
CA ALA A 88 18.22 14.20 3.32
C ALA A 88 16.97 14.03 4.20
N ALA A 89 15.80 13.93 3.57
CA ALA A 89 14.54 13.68 4.27
C ALA A 89 14.48 12.27 4.87
N ILE A 90 15.03 11.28 4.17
CA ILE A 90 15.14 9.91 4.68
C ILE A 90 16.01 9.86 5.93
N VAL A 91 17.17 10.49 5.90
CA VAL A 91 18.08 10.56 7.07
C VAL A 91 17.40 11.23 8.26
N ALA A 92 16.69 12.34 8.03
CA ALA A 92 15.96 13.05 9.09
C ALA A 92 14.85 12.17 9.70
N ARG A 93 14.08 11.46 8.87
CA ARG A 93 13.05 10.52 9.32
C ARG A 93 13.63 9.34 10.09
N LEU A 94 14.73 8.78 9.62
CA LEU A 94 15.40 7.67 10.30
C LEU A 94 15.94 8.07 11.67
N LYS A 95 16.45 9.28 11.83
CA LYS A 95 16.85 9.80 13.14
C LYS A 95 15.70 9.85 14.14
N GLU A 96 14.49 10.17 13.67
CA GLU A 96 13.30 10.18 14.52
C GLU A 96 12.82 8.76 14.87
N LEU A 97 12.93 7.83 13.93
CA LEU A 97 12.47 6.44 14.09
C LEU A 97 13.46 5.59 14.88
N VAL A 98 14.76 5.81 14.70
CA VAL A 98 15.83 5.04 15.33
C VAL A 98 16.30 5.79 16.57
N LYS A 99 15.55 5.67 17.65
CA LYS A 99 15.93 6.24 18.95
C LYS A 99 16.76 5.29 19.80
N ASP A 100 16.66 3.99 19.54
CA ASP A 100 17.42 2.95 20.22
C ASP A 100 18.66 2.59 19.39
N GLU A 101 19.81 2.54 20.03
CA GLU A 101 21.06 2.07 19.41
C GLU A 101 20.98 0.60 18.90
N ALA A 102 19.99 -0.14 19.37
CA ALA A 102 19.75 -1.51 18.95
C ALA A 102 18.97 -1.64 17.65
N ALA A 103 18.31 -0.57 17.19
CA ALA A 103 17.51 -0.61 15.97
C ALA A 103 18.40 -0.66 14.74
N GLN A 104 18.15 -1.64 13.88
CA GLN A 104 18.88 -1.84 12.64
C GLN A 104 18.08 -1.24 11.46
N VAL A 105 18.72 -0.39 10.69
CA VAL A 105 18.15 0.12 9.44
C VAL A 105 18.47 -0.86 8.32
N ARG A 106 17.46 -1.27 7.56
CA ARG A 106 17.62 -2.12 6.40
C ARG A 106 17.49 -1.30 5.12
N ILE A 107 18.45 -1.43 4.24
CA ILE A 107 18.42 -0.79 2.92
C ILE A 107 18.26 -1.89 1.89
N LYS A 108 17.14 -1.89 1.18
CA LYS A 108 16.91 -2.77 0.04
C LYS A 108 17.16 -1.99 -1.24
N ALA A 109 18.22 -2.30 -1.93
CA ALA A 109 18.59 -1.67 -3.19
C ALA A 109 18.47 -2.68 -4.32
N ASP A 110 18.01 -2.21 -5.48
CA ASP A 110 18.09 -3.02 -6.71
C ASP A 110 19.55 -3.34 -6.99
N ARG A 111 19.83 -4.58 -7.40
CA ARG A 111 21.19 -5.02 -7.72
C ARG A 111 21.85 -4.17 -8.82
N ALA A 112 21.04 -3.58 -9.70
CA ALA A 112 21.51 -2.69 -10.74
C ALA A 112 21.69 -1.23 -10.30
N THR A 113 21.36 -0.91 -9.04
CA THR A 113 21.56 0.44 -8.50
C THR A 113 23.05 0.76 -8.42
N PRO A 114 23.51 1.87 -9.03
CA PRO A 114 24.92 2.23 -8.96
C PRO A 114 25.36 2.52 -7.52
N ALA A 115 26.57 2.09 -7.18
CA ALA A 115 27.14 2.34 -5.85
C ALA A 115 27.23 3.84 -5.51
N ARG A 116 27.41 4.70 -6.51
CA ARG A 116 27.41 6.17 -6.35
C ARG A 116 26.12 6.74 -5.77
N VAL A 117 25.02 6.00 -5.82
CA VAL A 117 23.73 6.37 -5.24
C VAL A 117 23.64 5.91 -3.78
N VAL A 118 24.13 4.70 -3.51
CA VAL A 118 24.04 4.07 -2.18
C VAL A 118 25.08 4.61 -1.20
N LEU A 119 26.32 4.80 -1.65
CA LEU A 119 27.43 5.20 -0.80
C LEU A 119 27.23 6.57 -0.10
N PRO A 120 26.73 7.62 -0.77
CA PRO A 120 26.44 8.89 -0.11
C PRO A 120 25.38 8.74 0.99
N LEU A 121 24.36 7.94 0.78
CA LEU A 121 23.34 7.68 1.78
C LEU A 121 23.92 6.98 3.01
N LEU A 122 24.76 5.97 2.81
CA LEU A 122 25.45 5.27 3.90
C LEU A 122 26.34 6.22 4.72
N LYS A 123 27.02 7.12 4.04
CA LYS A 123 27.85 8.13 4.69
C LYS A 123 27.01 9.09 5.53
N GLU A 124 25.93 9.60 4.99
CA GLU A 124 25.01 10.49 5.72
C GLU A 124 24.38 9.79 6.93
N LEU A 125 24.04 8.52 6.81
CA LEU A 125 23.54 7.73 7.93
C LEU A 125 24.59 7.57 9.03
N THR A 126 25.82 7.27 8.65
CA THR A 126 26.94 7.14 9.59
C THR A 126 27.22 8.46 10.30
N ASP A 127 27.24 9.56 9.57
CA ASP A 127 27.43 10.93 10.13
C ASP A 127 26.29 11.31 11.07
N ALA A 128 25.10 10.75 10.85
CA ALA A 128 23.93 10.94 11.72
C ALA A 128 23.94 10.06 12.98
N GLY A 129 24.93 9.18 13.13
CA GLY A 129 25.04 8.26 14.27
C GLY A 129 24.33 6.91 14.05
N ILE A 130 23.81 6.65 12.87
CA ILE A 130 23.19 5.37 12.52
C ILE A 130 24.26 4.45 11.96
N THR A 131 24.77 3.56 12.81
CA THR A 131 25.89 2.67 12.48
C THR A 131 25.46 1.25 12.12
N LYS A 132 24.27 0.83 12.58
CA LYS A 132 23.73 -0.50 12.29
C LYS A 132 22.87 -0.45 11.03
N VAL A 133 23.51 -0.67 9.90
CA VAL A 133 22.83 -0.67 8.58
C VAL A 133 23.08 -2.02 7.91
N GLN A 134 22.01 -2.64 7.46
CA GLN A 134 22.05 -3.85 6.64
C GLN A 134 21.70 -3.51 5.21
N LEU A 135 22.60 -3.77 4.30
CA LEU A 135 22.38 -3.60 2.87
C LEU A 135 21.95 -4.94 2.23
N ILE A 136 20.80 -4.94 1.61
CA ILE A 136 20.24 -6.10 0.92
C ILE A 136 20.12 -5.77 -0.57
N ALA A 137 20.85 -6.49 -1.40
CA ALA A 137 20.70 -6.38 -2.84
C ALA A 137 19.53 -7.25 -3.32
N VAL A 138 18.57 -6.64 -3.98
CA VAL A 138 17.40 -7.30 -4.51
C VAL A 138 17.56 -7.49 -6.02
N ARG A 139 17.34 -8.70 -6.51
CA ARG A 139 17.35 -8.98 -7.93
C ARG A 139 15.92 -8.78 -8.46
N ARG A 140 15.78 -7.91 -9.46
CA ARG A 140 14.54 -7.82 -10.21
C ARG A 140 14.38 -9.10 -11.05
N SER A 141 13.33 -9.87 -10.80
CA SER A 141 12.99 -10.96 -11.69
C SER A 141 12.46 -10.36 -13.00
N ARG A 142 13.05 -10.74 -14.11
CA ARG A 142 12.47 -10.48 -15.43
C ARG A 142 11.27 -11.39 -15.58
N SER A 143 10.08 -10.82 -15.53
CA SER A 143 8.91 -11.49 -16.06
C SER A 143 8.81 -11.32 -17.57
#